data_7d7bfe35c87c2206f4d9398d4a12b882
#
_entry.id   7d7bfe35c87c2206f4d9398d4a12b882
#
_cell.length_a   1.000
_cell.length_b   1.000
_cell.length_c   1.000
_cell.angle_alpha   90.00
_cell.angle_beta   90.00
_cell.angle_gamma   90.00
#
_symmetry.space_group_name_H-M   'P 1'
#
loop_
_entity.id
_entity.type
_entity.pdbx_description
1 polymer ?
#
loop_
_entity_poly.entity_id
_entity_poly.type
_entity_poly.pdbx_seq_one_letter_code
_entity_poly.pdbx_strand_id
1 'polypeptide(L)'
;MTRYFIDMDGTIAEFKESTMDELLSKGYFENLRPNENMLMKVKNLALRNKGNVYILSSVLKESKFAEDEKNAWLDRYLPEIDKAHRIFSKCGEDKSNYVPDINKNDILLDDYTENLLSWEKAGGTGVKALNGINGKGRVWKGARIC
;
A
#
# COMPACT_ATOMS: atom_id res chain seq x y z
N MET A 1 -15.88 3.78 13.56
CA MET A 1 -14.45 3.45 13.74
C MET A 1 -13.73 3.58 12.41
N THR A 2 -12.59 4.24 12.39
CA THR A 2 -11.79 4.43 11.18
C THR A 2 -10.75 3.32 11.05
N ARG A 3 -10.70 2.71 9.87
CA ARG A 3 -9.64 1.77 9.51
C ARG A 3 -8.77 2.40 8.42
N TYR A 4 -7.48 2.17 8.49
CA TYR A 4 -6.51 2.69 7.54
C TYR A 4 -5.85 1.53 6.79
N PHE A 5 -5.86 1.61 5.48
CA PHE A 5 -5.25 0.62 4.60
C PHE A 5 -4.13 1.30 3.84
N ILE A 6 -2.93 0.79 3.99
CA ILE A 6 -1.70 1.44 3.52
C ILE A 6 -1.07 0.59 2.41
N ASP A 7 -0.94 1.20 1.24
CA ASP A 7 -0.17 0.62 0.14
C ASP A 7 1.33 0.62 0.46
N MET A 8 2.08 -0.24 -0.19
CA MET A 8 3.50 -0.41 0.08
C MET A 8 4.38 0.25 -0.99
N ASP A 9 4.38 -0.29 -2.20
CA ASP A 9 5.28 0.17 -3.28
C ASP A 9 4.85 1.54 -3.81
N GLY A 10 5.72 2.53 -3.74
CA GLY A 10 5.42 3.91 -4.12
C GLY A 10 4.77 4.73 -3.02
N THR A 11 4.46 4.13 -1.87
CA THR A 11 3.86 4.80 -0.71
C THR A 11 4.84 4.80 0.46
N ILE A 12 5.04 3.67 1.14
CA ILE A 12 6.02 3.55 2.23
C ILE A 12 7.38 3.02 1.77
N ALA A 13 7.43 2.30 0.67
CA ALA A 13 8.65 1.92 -0.02
C ALA A 13 8.80 2.78 -1.26
N GLU A 14 10.05 3.17 -1.60
CA GLU A 14 10.31 3.98 -2.77
C GLU A 14 9.94 3.22 -4.04
N PHE A 15 9.26 3.91 -4.97
CA PHE A 15 8.96 3.37 -6.28
C PHE A 15 10.20 3.47 -7.16
N LYS A 16 10.45 2.40 -7.94
CA LYS A 16 11.44 2.44 -9.02
C LYS A 16 10.90 1.76 -10.26
N GLU A 17 11.23 2.29 -11.42
CA GLU A 17 10.92 1.65 -12.68
C GLU A 17 11.73 0.36 -12.82
N SER A 18 11.06 -0.73 -13.16
CA SER A 18 11.69 -2.04 -13.21
C SER A 18 11.07 -2.88 -14.31
N THR A 19 11.89 -3.76 -14.89
CA THR A 19 11.40 -4.76 -15.84
C THR A 19 10.65 -5.88 -15.11
N MET A 20 9.89 -6.67 -15.86
CA MET A 20 9.22 -7.83 -15.30
C MET A 20 10.23 -8.82 -14.69
N ASP A 21 11.36 -9.03 -15.37
CA ASP A 21 12.42 -9.93 -14.86
C ASP A 21 12.98 -9.45 -13.52
N GLU A 22 13.16 -8.14 -13.36
CA GLU A 22 13.60 -7.56 -12.09
C GLU A 22 12.56 -7.75 -10.99
N LEU A 23 11.28 -7.50 -11.29
CA LEU A 23 10.18 -7.67 -10.34
C LEU A 23 10.05 -9.12 -9.86
N LEU A 24 10.34 -10.08 -10.72
CA LEU A 24 10.27 -11.50 -10.40
C LEU A 24 11.55 -12.04 -9.75
N SER A 25 12.59 -11.24 -9.68
CA SER A 25 13.87 -11.67 -9.11
C SER A 25 13.83 -11.75 -7.58
N LYS A 26 14.61 -12.68 -7.04
CA LYS A 26 14.77 -12.81 -5.60
C LYS A 26 15.46 -11.57 -5.02
N GLY A 27 14.94 -11.06 -3.93
CA GLY A 27 15.50 -9.90 -3.23
C GLY A 27 14.96 -8.56 -3.67
N TYR A 28 14.17 -8.50 -4.75
CA TYR A 28 13.66 -7.24 -5.27
C TYR A 28 12.87 -6.43 -4.24
N PHE A 29 11.82 -7.03 -3.68
CA PHE A 29 10.97 -6.33 -2.72
C PHE A 29 11.61 -6.16 -1.35
N GLU A 30 12.38 -7.15 -0.91
CA GLU A 30 13.08 -7.10 0.37
C GLU A 30 14.10 -5.96 0.44
N ASN A 31 14.71 -5.62 -0.70
CA ASN A 31 15.76 -4.61 -0.79
C ASN A 31 15.27 -3.21 -1.22
N LEU A 32 13.97 -3.01 -1.34
CA LEU A 32 13.42 -1.67 -1.64
C LEU A 32 13.77 -0.70 -0.51
N ARG A 33 14.14 0.52 -0.91
CA ARG A 33 14.39 1.57 0.06
C ARG A 33 13.08 2.05 0.68
N PRO A 34 13.04 2.28 2.00
CA PRO A 34 11.88 2.91 2.61
C PRO A 34 11.79 4.39 2.21
N ASN A 35 10.58 4.87 2.00
CA ASN A 35 10.29 6.29 2.01
C ASN A 35 10.22 6.71 3.47
N GLU A 36 11.30 7.21 4.02
CA GLU A 36 11.44 7.43 5.46
C GLU A 36 10.40 8.39 6.02
N ASN A 37 10.08 9.45 5.28
CA ASN A 37 9.08 10.43 5.70
C ASN A 37 7.69 9.79 5.82
N MET A 38 7.26 9.07 4.79
CA MET A 38 5.97 8.40 4.78
C MET A 38 5.94 7.24 5.79
N LEU A 39 7.04 6.50 5.89
CA LEU A 39 7.16 5.41 6.86
C LEU A 39 6.98 5.91 8.30
N MET A 40 7.58 7.05 8.63
CA MET A 40 7.44 7.66 9.96
C MET A 40 5.99 8.05 10.24
N LYS A 41 5.31 8.63 9.25
CA LYS A 41 3.90 9.01 9.39
C LYS A 41 3.01 7.79 9.63
N VAL A 42 3.26 6.70 8.90
CA VAL A 42 2.50 5.46 9.04
C VAL A 42 2.79 4.76 10.37
N LYS A 43 4.05 4.78 10.83
CA LYS A 43 4.38 4.29 12.18
C LYS A 43 3.60 5.01 13.26
N ASN A 44 3.58 6.33 13.21
CA ASN A 44 2.83 7.14 14.17
C ASN A 44 1.34 6.84 14.10
N LEU A 45 0.81 6.68 12.90
CA LEU A 45 -0.58 6.32 12.70
C LEU A 45 -0.91 4.95 13.35
N ALA A 46 -0.05 3.96 13.11
CA ALA A 46 -0.22 2.62 13.66
C ALA A 46 -0.17 2.61 15.19
N LEU A 47 0.74 3.39 15.78
CA LEU A 47 0.86 3.49 17.23
C LEU A 47 -0.35 4.16 17.88
N ARG A 48 -0.96 5.14 17.19
CA ARG A 48 -2.14 5.85 17.69
C ARG A 48 -3.45 5.12 17.45
N ASN A 49 -3.48 4.19 16.51
CA ASN A 49 -4.69 3.50 16.07
C ASN A 49 -4.48 1.98 16.08
N LYS A 50 -4.02 1.45 17.20
CA LYS A 50 -3.69 0.03 17.34
C LYS A 50 -4.84 -0.87 16.90
N GLY A 51 -4.51 -1.82 16.02
CA GLY A 51 -5.48 -2.78 15.49
C GLY A 51 -6.35 -2.26 14.35
N ASN A 52 -6.22 -0.98 13.98
CA ASN A 52 -7.01 -0.37 12.92
C ASN A 52 -6.18 0.10 11.72
N VAL A 53 -4.91 -0.26 11.67
CA VAL A 53 -4.03 0.06 10.53
C VAL A 53 -3.58 -1.24 9.89
N TYR A 54 -3.78 -1.34 8.59
CA TYR A 54 -3.52 -2.52 7.78
C TYR A 54 -2.57 -2.17 6.64
N ILE A 55 -1.77 -3.12 6.23
CA ILE A 55 -1.11 -3.06 4.92
C ILE A 55 -2.05 -3.69 3.89
N LEU A 56 -2.17 -3.06 2.73
CA LEU A 56 -2.92 -3.59 1.60
C LEU A 56 -2.09 -3.37 0.32
N SER A 57 -1.33 -4.37 -0.03
CA SER A 57 -0.34 -4.32 -1.12
C SER A 57 -0.63 -5.39 -2.16
N SER A 58 -0.49 -5.02 -3.44
CA SER A 58 -0.70 -5.95 -4.54
C SER A 58 0.57 -6.76 -4.82
N VAL A 59 0.39 -8.04 -5.13
CA VAL A 59 1.47 -8.94 -5.52
C VAL A 59 1.18 -9.56 -6.88
N LEU A 60 2.22 -9.70 -7.71
CA LEU A 60 2.12 -10.42 -8.97
C LEU A 60 1.97 -11.91 -8.68
N LYS A 61 0.98 -12.55 -9.27
CA LYS A 61 0.74 -13.99 -9.07
C LYS A 61 1.89 -14.85 -9.56
N GLU A 62 2.66 -14.35 -10.54
CA GLU A 62 3.84 -15.02 -11.10
C GLU A 62 5.04 -14.96 -10.16
N SER A 63 5.05 -14.09 -9.18
CA SER A 63 6.17 -13.93 -8.26
C SER A 63 6.12 -15.00 -7.17
N LYS A 64 7.22 -15.73 -7.03
CA LYS A 64 7.40 -16.70 -5.95
C LYS A 64 7.86 -16.06 -4.64
N PHE A 65 8.36 -14.82 -4.71
CA PHE A 65 9.08 -14.19 -3.60
C PHE A 65 8.35 -12.97 -3.03
N ALA A 66 7.43 -12.36 -3.78
CA ALA A 66 6.88 -11.05 -3.44
C ALA A 66 6.25 -10.98 -2.04
N GLU A 67 5.37 -11.92 -1.71
CA GLU A 67 4.67 -11.89 -0.42
C GLU A 67 5.64 -12.09 0.74
N ASP A 68 6.51 -13.08 0.67
CA ASP A 68 7.49 -13.35 1.73
C ASP A 68 8.46 -12.19 1.90
N GLU A 69 8.92 -11.59 0.80
CA GLU A 69 9.84 -10.46 0.83
C GLU A 69 9.19 -9.19 1.35
N LYS A 70 7.93 -8.94 0.99
CA LYS A 70 7.17 -7.82 1.54
C LYS A 70 6.95 -7.99 3.03
N ASN A 71 6.68 -9.20 3.49
CA ASN A 71 6.59 -9.49 4.92
C ASN A 71 7.93 -9.26 5.64
N ALA A 72 9.05 -9.71 5.05
CA ALA A 72 10.37 -9.48 5.62
C ALA A 72 10.70 -7.98 5.70
N TRP A 73 10.36 -7.22 4.66
CA TRP A 73 10.52 -5.77 4.63
C TRP A 73 9.70 -5.09 5.74
N LEU A 74 8.44 -5.51 5.89
CA LEU A 74 7.56 -4.97 6.93
C LEU A 74 8.02 -5.35 8.34
N ASP A 75 8.52 -6.55 8.54
CA ASP A 75 9.10 -6.98 9.82
C ASP A 75 10.29 -6.10 10.21
N ARG A 76 11.08 -5.68 9.22
CA ARG A 76 12.24 -4.83 9.43
C ARG A 76 11.88 -3.36 9.69
N TYR A 77 10.98 -2.80 8.88
CA TYR A 77 10.74 -1.35 8.87
C TYR A 77 9.45 -0.91 9.55
N LEU A 78 8.46 -1.80 9.65
CA LEU A 78 7.13 -1.44 10.17
C LEU A 78 6.52 -2.60 10.98
N PRO A 79 7.24 -3.11 12.00
CA PRO A 79 6.73 -4.24 12.80
C PRO A 79 5.49 -3.90 13.61
N GLU A 80 5.17 -2.62 13.74
CA GLU A 80 3.96 -2.13 14.41
C GLU A 80 2.67 -2.64 13.76
N ILE A 81 2.73 -3.02 12.48
CA ILE A 81 1.61 -3.64 11.77
C ILE A 81 1.95 -5.13 11.61
N ASP A 82 1.33 -5.97 12.44
CA ASP A 82 1.64 -7.40 12.47
C ASP A 82 1.10 -8.16 11.26
N LYS A 83 1.48 -9.44 11.12
CA LYS A 83 1.11 -10.26 9.97
C LYS A 83 -0.42 -10.40 9.81
N ALA A 84 -1.17 -10.42 10.88
CA ALA A 84 -2.63 -10.51 10.83
C ALA A 84 -3.28 -9.27 10.19
N HIS A 85 -2.56 -8.15 10.14
CA HIS A 85 -3.01 -6.89 9.55
C HIS A 85 -2.33 -6.59 8.21
N ARG A 86 -1.77 -7.58 7.55
CA ARG A 86 -1.12 -7.44 6.22
C ARG A 86 -1.93 -8.20 5.19
N ILE A 87 -2.51 -7.48 4.26
CA ILE A 87 -3.36 -8.02 3.20
C ILE A 87 -2.61 -7.90 1.88
N PHE A 88 -2.45 -9.01 1.17
CA PHE A 88 -1.83 -9.04 -0.14
C PHE A 88 -2.88 -9.38 -1.18
N SER A 89 -3.21 -8.39 -2.01
CA SER A 89 -4.15 -8.54 -3.10
C SER A 89 -3.43 -9.02 -4.36
N LYS A 90 -4.16 -9.64 -5.26
CA LYS A 90 -3.60 -10.00 -6.57
C LYS A 90 -3.52 -8.77 -7.46
N CYS A 91 -2.39 -8.58 -8.13
CA CYS A 91 -2.22 -7.51 -9.09
C CYS A 91 -3.28 -7.61 -10.19
N GLY A 92 -3.91 -6.49 -10.51
CA GLY A 92 -4.98 -6.45 -11.51
C GLY A 92 -6.39 -6.60 -10.93
N GLU A 93 -6.53 -7.00 -9.68
CA GLU A 93 -7.81 -7.02 -8.99
C GLU A 93 -7.99 -5.75 -8.14
N ASP A 94 -9.23 -5.35 -7.95
CA ASP A 94 -9.53 -4.21 -7.07
C ASP A 94 -9.19 -4.55 -5.62
N LYS A 95 -8.47 -3.67 -4.96
CA LYS A 95 -8.11 -3.83 -3.54
C LYS A 95 -9.34 -3.96 -2.66
N SER A 96 -10.44 -3.32 -3.04
CA SER A 96 -11.72 -3.41 -2.33
C SER A 96 -12.27 -4.83 -2.22
N ASN A 97 -11.92 -5.72 -3.14
CA ASN A 97 -12.34 -7.12 -3.10
C ASN A 97 -11.79 -7.89 -1.89
N TYR A 98 -10.74 -7.36 -1.26
CA TYR A 98 -10.04 -8.00 -0.14
C TYR A 98 -10.49 -7.46 1.22
N VAL A 99 -11.39 -6.48 1.24
CA VAL A 99 -11.87 -5.85 2.47
C VAL A 99 -13.40 -5.87 2.47
N PRO A 100 -14.03 -6.67 3.35
CA PRO A 100 -15.49 -6.70 3.43
C PRO A 100 -16.03 -5.42 4.07
N ASP A 101 -17.25 -5.07 3.69
CA ASP A 101 -18.05 -4.00 4.32
C ASP A 101 -17.37 -2.63 4.34
N ILE A 102 -16.75 -2.25 3.21
CA ILE A 102 -16.10 -0.94 3.08
C ILE A 102 -17.12 0.18 3.25
N ASN A 103 -16.75 1.18 4.05
CA ASN A 103 -17.53 2.41 4.23
C ASN A 103 -16.61 3.63 4.21
N LYS A 104 -17.20 4.82 4.31
CA LYS A 104 -16.46 6.10 4.20
C LYS A 104 -15.36 6.29 5.26
N ASN A 105 -15.41 5.54 6.36
CA ASN A 105 -14.39 5.58 7.42
C ASN A 105 -13.23 4.61 7.14
N ASP A 106 -13.27 3.88 6.03
CA ASP A 106 -12.17 3.03 5.59
C ASP A 106 -11.31 3.82 4.59
N ILE A 107 -10.12 4.19 5.02
CA ILE A 107 -9.23 5.08 4.29
C ILE A 107 -8.14 4.26 3.62
N LEU A 108 -7.97 4.41 2.30
CA LEU A 108 -6.87 3.83 1.55
C LEU A 108 -5.84 4.91 1.24
N LEU A 109 -4.61 4.72 1.70
CA LEU A 109 -3.45 5.52 1.32
C LEU A 109 -2.68 4.77 0.24
N ASP A 110 -2.65 5.33 -0.96
CA ASP A 110 -2.07 4.69 -2.14
C ASP A 110 -1.54 5.77 -3.10
N ASP A 111 -0.49 5.47 -3.84
CA ASP A 111 0.06 6.38 -4.82
C ASP A 111 -0.60 6.25 -6.20
N TYR A 112 -1.32 5.17 -6.43
CA TYR A 112 -1.93 4.86 -7.72
C TYR A 112 -3.40 5.29 -7.78
N THR A 113 -3.68 6.26 -8.65
CA THR A 113 -5.02 6.88 -8.73
C THR A 113 -6.13 5.87 -9.02
N GLU A 114 -5.90 4.88 -9.88
CA GLU A 114 -6.92 3.87 -10.20
C GLU A 114 -7.33 3.06 -8.98
N ASN A 115 -6.39 2.74 -8.09
CA ASN A 115 -6.71 2.05 -6.84
C ASN A 115 -7.60 2.91 -5.95
N LEU A 116 -7.33 4.20 -5.87
CA LEU A 116 -8.13 5.13 -5.07
C LEU A 116 -9.53 5.31 -5.63
N LEU A 117 -9.66 5.40 -6.96
CA LEU A 117 -10.97 5.53 -7.61
C LEU A 117 -11.84 4.29 -7.40
N SER A 118 -11.27 3.10 -7.55
CA SER A 118 -12.01 1.86 -7.31
C SER A 118 -12.38 1.68 -5.84
N TRP A 119 -11.51 2.11 -4.93
CA TRP A 119 -11.78 2.10 -3.50
C TRP A 119 -12.95 3.00 -3.13
N GLU A 120 -12.99 4.22 -3.66
CA GLU A 120 -14.10 5.15 -3.43
C GLU A 120 -15.40 4.67 -4.07
N LYS A 121 -15.32 4.04 -5.24
CA LYS A 121 -16.48 3.42 -5.88
C LYS A 121 -17.09 2.32 -4.99
N ALA A 122 -16.26 1.63 -4.23
CA ALA A 122 -16.71 0.60 -3.29
C ALA A 122 -17.23 1.18 -1.96
N GLY A 123 -17.16 2.48 -1.76
CA GLY A 123 -17.70 3.18 -0.58
C GLY A 123 -16.65 3.72 0.39
N GLY A 124 -15.37 3.52 0.14
CA GLY A 124 -14.28 4.01 0.98
C GLY A 124 -13.86 5.43 0.68
N THR A 125 -12.82 5.88 1.37
CA THR A 125 -12.20 7.20 1.17
C THR A 125 -10.73 7.00 0.76
N GLY A 126 -10.30 7.68 -0.30
CA GLY A 126 -8.93 7.59 -0.78
C GLY A 126 -8.09 8.79 -0.35
N VAL A 127 -6.82 8.55 -0.07
CA VAL A 127 -5.80 9.59 0.12
C VAL A 127 -4.62 9.24 -0.78
N LYS A 128 -4.24 10.17 -1.66
CA LYS A 128 -3.15 9.93 -2.60
C LYS A 128 -1.81 10.25 -1.99
N ALA A 129 -0.92 9.26 -1.99
CA ALA A 129 0.49 9.47 -1.67
C ALA A 129 1.20 10.08 -2.88
N LEU A 130 1.79 11.26 -2.72
CA LEU A 130 2.49 11.96 -3.79
C LEU A 130 3.95 11.53 -3.82
N ASN A 131 4.38 10.92 -4.91
CA ASN A 131 5.77 10.47 -5.08
C ASN A 131 6.45 11.03 -6.33
N GLY A 132 5.75 11.87 -7.09
CA GLY A 132 6.27 12.48 -8.32
C GLY A 132 6.31 11.53 -9.53
N ILE A 133 5.92 10.29 -9.38
CA ILE A 133 5.99 9.25 -10.42
C ILE A 133 4.60 8.87 -10.92
N ASN A 134 3.70 8.51 -10.02
CA ASN A 134 2.34 8.09 -10.36
C ASN A 134 1.38 9.29 -10.35
N GLY A 135 1.77 10.39 -10.98
CA GLY A 135 0.95 11.59 -11.12
C GLY A 135 0.43 11.83 -12.52
N LYS A 136 0.77 10.94 -13.46
CA LYS A 136 0.35 11.06 -14.87
C LYS A 136 -0.93 10.26 -15.10
N GLY A 137 -1.81 10.79 -15.95
CA GLY A 137 -3.05 10.13 -16.30
C GLY A 137 -4.25 10.80 -15.64
N ARG A 138 -5.11 10.02 -14.97
CA ARG A 138 -6.33 10.54 -14.36
C ARG A 138 -6.02 11.49 -13.21
N VAL A 139 -6.73 12.62 -13.18
CA VAL A 139 -6.55 13.61 -12.13
C VAL A 139 -7.25 13.15 -10.85
N TRP A 140 -6.51 13.15 -9.75
CA TRP A 140 -7.05 12.91 -8.42
C TRP A 140 -7.48 14.24 -7.79
N LYS A 141 -8.73 14.33 -7.37
CA LYS A 141 -9.31 15.53 -6.77
C LYS A 141 -9.49 15.46 -5.25
N GLY A 142 -9.22 14.30 -4.67
CA GLY A 142 -9.35 14.09 -3.23
C GLY A 142 -8.14 14.51 -2.42
N ALA A 143 -8.07 14.04 -1.18
CA ALA A 143 -6.96 14.34 -0.25
C ALA A 143 -5.64 13.78 -0.75
N ARG A 144 -4.55 14.47 -0.41
CA ARG A 144 -3.18 14.11 -0.79
C ARG A 144 -2.25 14.24 0.40
N ILE A 145 -1.19 13.44 0.38
CA ILE A 145 -0.13 13.48 1.40
C ILE A 145 1.23 13.18 0.77
N CYS A 146 2.26 13.78 1.29
CA CYS A 146 3.66 13.50 0.89
C CYS A 146 4.59 13.48 2.11
#